data_d4453e0bb654b9bee8b0123303ecca26
#
_entry.id   d4453e0bb654b9bee8b0123303ecca26
#
_cell.length_a   1.000
_cell.length_b   1.000
_cell.length_c   1.000
_cell.angle_alpha   90.00
_cell.angle_beta   90.00
_cell.angle_gamma   90.00
#
_symmetry.space_group_name_H-M   'P 1'
#
loop_
_entity.id
_entity.type
_entity.pdbx_description
1 polymer ?
#
loop_
_entity_poly.entity_id
_entity_poly.type
_entity_poly.pdbx_seq_one_letter_code
_entity_poly.pdbx_strand_id
1 'polypeptide(L)'
;MKKIISILLFACAGALAACDFLDVVPEGQATQEDIFKTSKEARKYLNTLYTYAPNIAAYRYMPDFCAGDDIITATNGQTRYFPYKSMLYNEENASQTYYGLWDATTSSPSGRTNYDMYKGIRYCYIMIDNIDAVPGISPSVADEFKGEAYFLIAYYHWVLLTHYGPVILVRGQLDMGLPEEQVYVARSPFDECVTFIAETYDRAADLLHGYPTRPDADLGRATSVAAKAMKARLLLYAASPLCNGNTEFYARFRNNDGTPLMSQTYNPEKWKWALDACQEAITLAEDNGHRLYESPNATAAATAAERGEINYHDCFVEPLWNTAEYLWAMGDQTGIGHLQRYGGARLKLPYSTDGFCINIVPTFECVEMYYTHNGLPWDRDPETMHIDPYAYNAEKETANLHVYKEPRFYASVGYDRGTYRFNGGKMTIKAHKGEPQGFTGSYDNEYQSYNGYFCQKWVNEQSKMTLNSSGNYSVSTYMSYVFPYMRIAELYLSYAEADFEYDGTLSDYGYECLNKIRSRCGLPTFQESWSRAGGIPSGQKLRDIIRRERSIEFLMEGRRFHDIRRWKIAEECLRPIPKAWNIEGDTPEKFYKLVDMKENDTRIFTTPKHYWLAIPNSQLNINGQLVQNPGY
;
A
#
# COMPACT_ATOMS: atom_id res chain seq x y z
N MET A 1 50.03 -16.68 60.15
CA MET A 1 49.05 -17.51 59.40
C MET A 1 47.60 -17.22 59.74
N LYS A 2 47.16 -17.17 61.02
CA LYS A 2 45.77 -16.90 61.40
C LYS A 2 45.17 -15.60 60.88
N LYS A 3 45.93 -14.50 60.78
CA LYS A 3 45.48 -13.20 60.26
C LYS A 3 45.32 -13.15 58.73
N ILE A 4 46.04 -13.96 57.98
CA ILE A 4 46.00 -14.03 56.53
C ILE A 4 44.77 -14.86 56.08
N ILE A 5 44.42 -15.92 56.84
CA ILE A 5 43.26 -16.75 56.61
C ILE A 5 41.96 -15.99 56.87
N SER A 6 41.91 -15.10 57.90
CA SER A 6 40.75 -14.25 58.16
C SER A 6 40.52 -13.21 57.08
N ILE A 7 41.57 -12.66 56.46
CA ILE A 7 41.47 -11.68 55.36
C ILE A 7 41.01 -12.38 54.07
N LEU A 8 41.46 -13.59 53.81
CA LEU A 8 41.00 -14.39 52.67
C LEU A 8 39.52 -14.84 52.79
N LEU A 9 39.07 -15.20 54.02
CA LEU A 9 37.67 -15.52 54.26
C LEU A 9 36.73 -14.32 54.16
N PHE A 10 37.18 -13.11 54.52
CA PHE A 10 36.40 -11.88 54.31
C PHE A 10 36.37 -11.43 52.84
N ALA A 11 37.44 -11.66 52.07
CA ALA A 11 37.48 -11.39 50.63
C ALA A 11 36.58 -12.36 49.83
N CYS A 12 36.49 -13.63 50.23
CA CYS A 12 35.58 -14.60 49.60
C CYS A 12 34.09 -14.36 49.95
N ALA A 13 33.79 -13.87 51.17
CA ALA A 13 32.42 -13.49 51.56
C ALA A 13 31.93 -12.22 50.83
N GLY A 14 32.84 -11.29 50.52
CA GLY A 14 32.54 -10.10 49.71
C GLY A 14 32.33 -10.39 48.22
N ALA A 15 32.90 -11.48 47.69
CA ALA A 15 32.72 -11.88 46.29
C ALA A 15 31.40 -12.63 46.03
N LEU A 16 30.77 -13.16 47.06
CA LEU A 16 29.47 -13.83 46.95
C LEU A 16 28.26 -12.85 47.06
N ALA A 17 28.51 -11.61 47.52
CA ALA A 17 27.48 -10.57 47.56
C ALA A 17 27.47 -9.67 46.29
N ALA A 18 28.39 -9.91 45.32
CA ALA A 18 28.51 -9.12 44.10
C ALA A 18 27.67 -9.65 42.91
N CYS A 19 26.93 -10.75 43.11
CA CYS A 19 26.07 -11.29 42.03
C CYS A 19 24.70 -10.61 41.89
N ASP A 20 24.32 -9.73 42.83
CA ASP A 20 23.05 -9.01 42.75
C ASP A 20 23.15 -7.65 42.02
N PHE A 21 24.34 -7.26 41.57
CA PHE A 21 24.58 -5.96 40.93
C PHE A 21 24.43 -5.98 39.41
N LEU A 22 24.18 -7.14 38.79
CA LEU A 22 24.01 -7.29 37.35
C LEU A 22 22.52 -7.27 36.89
N ASP A 23 21.58 -7.23 37.83
CA ASP A 23 20.15 -7.16 37.56
C ASP A 23 19.53 -5.75 37.76
N VAL A 24 20.37 -4.71 37.70
CA VAL A 24 19.83 -3.35 37.64
C VAL A 24 19.28 -3.10 36.25
N VAL A 25 18.00 -3.34 36.09
CA VAL A 25 17.24 -2.81 34.94
C VAL A 25 17.47 -1.29 34.93
N PRO A 26 17.97 -0.70 33.84
CA PRO A 26 18.14 0.75 33.75
C PRO A 26 16.86 1.46 34.16
N GLU A 27 16.93 2.42 35.09
CA GLU A 27 15.78 3.23 35.49
C GLU A 27 15.12 3.83 34.24
N GLY A 28 13.87 3.45 33.97
CA GLY A 28 13.07 3.95 32.84
C GLY A 28 12.74 2.92 31.76
N GLN A 29 13.22 1.67 31.83
CA GLN A 29 12.71 0.59 30.96
C GLN A 29 11.64 -0.22 31.69
N ALA A 30 10.43 -0.23 31.14
CA ALA A 30 9.33 -1.04 31.68
C ALA A 30 9.66 -2.54 31.57
N THR A 31 9.60 -3.27 32.66
CA THR A 31 9.72 -4.74 32.67
C THR A 31 8.44 -5.38 32.12
N GLN A 32 8.50 -6.68 31.81
CA GLN A 32 7.29 -7.42 31.40
C GLN A 32 6.23 -7.40 32.51
N GLU A 33 6.62 -7.47 33.78
CA GLU A 33 5.72 -7.33 34.93
C GLU A 33 5.03 -5.96 34.97
N ASP A 34 5.74 -4.89 34.67
CA ASP A 34 5.15 -3.53 34.62
C ASP A 34 4.14 -3.40 33.50
N ILE A 35 4.37 -4.02 32.33
CA ILE A 35 3.49 -4.00 31.16
C ILE A 35 2.15 -4.69 31.48
N PHE A 36 2.16 -5.82 32.16
CA PHE A 36 0.96 -6.62 32.45
C PHE A 36 0.39 -6.41 33.86
N LYS A 37 0.84 -5.36 34.55
CA LYS A 37 0.39 -5.03 35.90
C LYS A 37 -1.06 -4.54 35.96
N THR A 38 -1.54 -3.88 34.91
CA THR A 38 -2.93 -3.39 34.80
C THR A 38 -3.42 -3.48 33.34
N SER A 39 -4.74 -3.55 33.15
CA SER A 39 -5.36 -3.49 31.81
C SER A 39 -4.97 -2.21 31.03
N LYS A 40 -4.75 -1.07 31.73
CA LYS A 40 -4.32 0.18 31.12
C LYS A 40 -2.90 0.09 30.54
N GLU A 41 -1.96 -0.53 31.27
CA GLU A 41 -0.59 -0.69 30.78
C GLU A 41 -0.54 -1.73 29.65
N ALA A 42 -1.29 -2.84 29.75
CA ALA A 42 -1.44 -3.80 28.66
C ALA A 42 -2.04 -3.15 27.40
N ARG A 43 -2.97 -2.19 27.53
CA ARG A 43 -3.52 -1.41 26.41
C ARG A 43 -2.44 -0.55 25.73
N LYS A 44 -1.57 0.09 26.49
CA LYS A 44 -0.45 0.85 25.93
C LYS A 44 0.52 -0.05 25.15
N TYR A 45 0.79 -1.24 25.70
CA TYR A 45 1.62 -2.22 25.01
C TYR A 45 0.97 -2.72 23.71
N LEU A 46 -0.34 -3.01 23.72
CA LEU A 46 -1.08 -3.36 22.50
C LEU A 46 -0.96 -2.26 21.43
N ASN A 47 -1.09 -0.99 21.82
CA ASN A 47 -0.92 0.12 20.87
C ASN A 47 0.49 0.17 20.27
N THR A 48 1.52 -0.22 21.04
CA THR A 48 2.89 -0.33 20.53
C THR A 48 3.02 -1.41 19.45
N LEU A 49 2.22 -2.49 19.52
CA LEU A 49 2.26 -3.54 18.49
C LEU A 49 1.91 -2.99 17.11
N TYR A 50 0.96 -2.07 17.01
CA TYR A 50 0.58 -1.43 15.73
C TYR A 50 1.69 -0.58 15.10
N THR A 51 2.68 -0.13 15.89
CA THR A 51 3.80 0.69 15.37
C THR A 51 4.75 -0.09 14.47
N TYR A 52 4.69 -1.42 14.48
CA TYR A 52 5.44 -2.28 13.55
C TYR A 52 4.76 -2.40 12.18
N ALA A 53 3.51 -1.98 12.03
CA ALA A 53 2.83 -1.99 10.73
C ALA A 53 3.48 -0.95 9.79
N PRO A 54 3.92 -1.35 8.58
CA PRO A 54 4.54 -0.44 7.64
C PRO A 54 3.60 0.68 7.25
N ASN A 55 4.09 1.92 7.27
CA ASN A 55 3.33 3.09 6.86
C ASN A 55 3.33 3.23 5.34
N ILE A 56 2.32 2.67 4.66
CA ILE A 56 2.18 2.74 3.20
C ILE A 56 2.03 4.20 2.72
N ALA A 57 1.41 5.08 3.53
CA ALA A 57 1.29 6.50 3.20
C ALA A 57 2.64 7.24 3.18
N ALA A 58 3.68 6.67 3.78
CA ALA A 58 5.05 7.18 3.67
C ALA A 58 5.64 6.87 2.29
N TYR A 59 5.03 7.41 1.24
CA TYR A 59 5.26 7.08 -0.18
C TYR A 59 6.75 6.99 -0.58
N ARG A 60 7.62 7.75 0.06
CA ARG A 60 9.07 7.76 -0.21
C ARG A 60 9.78 6.49 0.25
N TYR A 61 9.20 5.77 1.21
CA TYR A 61 9.87 4.73 1.97
C TYR A 61 9.24 3.35 1.82
N MET A 62 8.09 3.26 1.15
CA MET A 62 7.37 2.01 0.95
C MET A 62 7.31 1.63 -0.53
N PRO A 63 7.80 0.44 -0.92
CA PRO A 63 7.75 -0.04 -2.29
C PRO A 63 6.32 -0.19 -2.79
N ASP A 64 5.41 -0.57 -1.90
CA ASP A 64 3.99 -0.70 -2.19
C ASP A 64 3.44 0.54 -2.89
N PHE A 65 3.75 1.71 -2.36
CA PHE A 65 3.26 2.97 -2.91
C PHE A 65 4.07 3.46 -4.12
N CYS A 66 5.39 3.36 -4.07
CA CYS A 66 6.24 4.07 -5.02
C CYS A 66 6.86 3.20 -6.14
N ALA A 67 6.85 1.86 -6.02
CA ALA A 67 7.54 0.99 -6.98
C ALA A 67 6.57 0.18 -7.88
N GLY A 68 5.38 0.72 -8.12
CA GLY A 68 4.47 0.34 -9.20
C GLY A 68 4.77 1.09 -10.49
N ASP A 69 3.90 0.92 -11.49
CA ASP A 69 3.90 1.69 -12.75
C ASP A 69 2.89 2.85 -12.73
N ASP A 70 2.22 3.05 -11.60
CA ASP A 70 1.13 4.02 -11.46
C ASP A 70 1.59 5.42 -11.04
N ILE A 71 2.78 5.56 -10.49
CA ILE A 71 3.36 6.85 -10.16
C ILE A 71 4.77 7.02 -10.70
N ILE A 72 5.15 8.28 -10.87
CA ILE A 72 6.51 8.68 -11.16
C ILE A 72 6.92 9.77 -10.17
N THR A 73 8.17 9.75 -9.77
CA THR A 73 8.75 10.77 -8.89
C THR A 73 9.93 11.44 -9.57
N ALA A 74 10.33 12.60 -9.06
CA ALA A 74 11.54 13.26 -9.53
C ALA A 74 12.77 12.36 -9.33
N THR A 75 13.63 12.28 -10.34
CA THR A 75 14.79 11.37 -10.35
C THR A 75 16.07 12.00 -9.82
N ASN A 76 16.10 13.30 -9.69
CA ASN A 76 17.27 14.08 -9.28
C ASN A 76 17.11 14.73 -7.91
N GLY A 77 18.21 15.18 -7.30
CA GLY A 77 18.24 15.83 -6.00
C GLY A 77 18.12 14.86 -4.82
N GLN A 78 17.40 15.23 -3.78
CA GLN A 78 17.24 14.42 -2.55
C GLN A 78 16.47 13.12 -2.77
N THR A 79 15.70 13.01 -3.86
CA THR A 79 14.99 11.78 -4.24
C THR A 79 15.93 10.64 -4.63
N ARG A 80 17.20 10.93 -4.93
CA ARG A 80 18.27 9.98 -5.23
C ARG A 80 18.44 8.87 -4.19
N TYR A 81 18.02 9.12 -2.95
CA TYR A 81 18.21 8.20 -1.82
C TYR A 81 16.93 7.43 -1.44
N PHE A 82 15.87 7.53 -2.24
CA PHE A 82 14.61 6.88 -1.89
C PHE A 82 14.56 5.43 -2.40
N PRO A 83 13.90 4.55 -1.62
CA PRO A 83 13.64 3.17 -2.03
C PRO A 83 13.02 3.02 -3.42
N TYR A 84 12.27 4.01 -3.89
CA TYR A 84 11.78 4.10 -5.27
C TYR A 84 12.88 3.84 -6.31
N LYS A 85 14.01 4.54 -6.21
CA LYS A 85 15.14 4.34 -7.13
C LYS A 85 15.78 2.97 -6.99
N SER A 86 15.98 2.52 -5.76
CA SER A 86 16.64 1.24 -5.51
C SER A 86 15.88 0.07 -6.16
N MET A 87 14.55 0.10 -6.11
CA MET A 87 13.71 -0.91 -6.75
C MET A 87 13.67 -0.78 -8.27
N LEU A 88 13.47 0.44 -8.79
CA LEU A 88 13.25 0.66 -10.21
C LEU A 88 14.55 0.78 -11.02
N TYR A 89 15.70 0.99 -10.37
CA TYR A 89 17.01 1.08 -11.03
C TYR A 89 17.94 -0.09 -10.68
N ASN A 90 17.41 -1.18 -10.10
CA ASN A 90 18.17 -2.40 -9.76
C ASN A 90 19.29 -2.19 -8.72
N GLU A 91 19.13 -1.23 -7.82
CA GLU A 91 20.08 -1.01 -6.72
C GLU A 91 19.79 -1.91 -5.51
N GLU A 92 18.54 -2.40 -5.37
CA GLU A 92 18.13 -3.33 -4.31
C GLU A 92 18.80 -4.69 -4.50
N ASN A 93 19.55 -5.14 -3.49
CA ASN A 93 20.24 -6.43 -3.53
C ASN A 93 20.48 -6.97 -2.11
N ALA A 94 20.91 -8.22 -2.00
CA ALA A 94 21.09 -8.92 -0.72
C ALA A 94 22.16 -8.29 0.21
N SER A 95 23.13 -7.56 -0.35
CA SER A 95 24.18 -6.87 0.43
C SER A 95 23.78 -5.45 0.82
N GLN A 96 22.82 -4.88 0.11
CA GLN A 96 22.31 -3.52 0.32
C GLN A 96 20.80 -3.52 0.15
N THR A 97 20.11 -3.85 1.23
CA THR A 97 18.65 -3.80 1.28
C THR A 97 18.19 -2.43 1.80
N TYR A 98 17.17 -1.86 1.17
CA TYR A 98 16.62 -0.54 1.53
C TYR A 98 15.41 -0.64 2.45
N TYR A 99 14.83 -1.85 2.57
CA TYR A 99 13.59 -2.09 3.32
C TYR A 99 13.84 -3.04 4.48
N GLY A 100 13.76 -2.55 5.70
CA GLY A 100 13.90 -3.33 6.92
C GLY A 100 12.59 -4.02 7.33
N LEU A 101 11.96 -4.76 6.42
CA LEU A 101 10.75 -5.52 6.74
C LEU A 101 11.10 -6.87 7.38
N TRP A 102 12.17 -7.51 6.93
CA TRP A 102 12.66 -8.77 7.51
C TRP A 102 13.31 -8.53 8.87
N ASP A 103 14.23 -7.59 8.93
CA ASP A 103 14.91 -7.14 10.13
C ASP A 103 15.22 -5.62 10.08
N ALA A 104 15.57 -5.02 11.23
CA ALA A 104 15.91 -3.61 11.32
C ALA A 104 17.37 -3.30 10.97
N THR A 105 18.16 -4.26 10.51
CA THR A 105 19.61 -4.10 10.28
C THR A 105 19.94 -3.52 8.92
N THR A 106 18.96 -3.10 8.16
CA THR A 106 19.13 -2.53 6.83
C THR A 106 19.89 -1.21 6.88
N SER A 107 20.70 -0.98 5.86
CA SER A 107 21.44 0.26 5.65
C SER A 107 20.58 1.40 5.09
N SER A 108 19.27 1.41 5.37
CA SER A 108 18.41 2.49 4.91
C SER A 108 18.98 3.84 5.34
N PRO A 109 19.36 4.73 4.42
CA PRO A 109 19.97 6.03 4.75
C PRO A 109 19.08 6.92 5.63
N SER A 110 17.79 6.63 5.69
CA SER A 110 16.82 7.43 6.46
C SER A 110 16.40 6.78 7.78
N GLY A 111 16.71 5.49 8.02
CA GLY A 111 16.23 4.72 9.18
C GLY A 111 14.70 4.59 9.28
N ARG A 112 13.95 5.06 8.28
CA ARG A 112 12.48 5.16 8.30
C ARG A 112 11.78 3.97 7.66
N THR A 113 12.53 2.97 7.20
CA THR A 113 12.04 1.73 6.57
C THR A 113 12.33 0.50 7.41
N ASN A 114 12.72 0.70 8.67
CA ASN A 114 13.09 -0.39 9.57
C ASN A 114 11.91 -0.75 10.46
N TYR A 115 11.06 -1.66 9.99
CA TYR A 115 9.85 -2.08 10.68
C TYR A 115 10.04 -3.37 11.49
N ASP A 116 10.93 -4.30 11.05
CA ASP A 116 11.24 -5.57 11.73
C ASP A 116 9.98 -6.40 12.08
N MET A 117 9.41 -7.02 11.07
CA MET A 117 8.16 -7.78 11.22
C MET A 117 8.27 -8.93 12.22
N TYR A 118 9.42 -9.64 12.25
CA TYR A 118 9.62 -10.75 13.19
C TYR A 118 9.64 -10.29 14.65
N LYS A 119 10.18 -9.11 14.91
CA LYS A 119 10.11 -8.50 16.25
C LYS A 119 8.68 -8.12 16.62
N GLY A 120 7.93 -7.56 15.68
CA GLY A 120 6.50 -7.29 15.85
C GLY A 120 5.70 -8.55 16.18
N ILE A 121 5.94 -9.64 15.44
CA ILE A 121 5.31 -10.96 15.68
C ILE A 121 5.64 -11.48 17.08
N ARG A 122 6.91 -11.46 17.49
CA ARG A 122 7.32 -11.86 18.83
C ARG A 122 6.57 -11.09 19.91
N TYR A 123 6.45 -9.77 19.76
CA TYR A 123 5.76 -8.94 20.74
C TYR A 123 4.25 -9.23 20.80
N CYS A 124 3.63 -9.60 19.68
CA CYS A 124 2.25 -10.05 19.68
C CYS A 124 2.07 -11.36 20.49
N TYR A 125 2.99 -12.32 20.37
CA TYR A 125 2.93 -13.53 21.20
C TYR A 125 3.14 -13.25 22.69
N ILE A 126 4.02 -12.29 23.05
CA ILE A 126 4.16 -11.84 24.45
C ILE A 126 2.82 -11.29 24.98
N MET A 127 2.06 -10.53 24.19
CA MET A 127 0.71 -10.11 24.58
C MET A 127 -0.20 -11.30 24.82
N ILE A 128 -0.28 -12.24 23.88
CA ILE A 128 -1.17 -13.41 23.95
C ILE A 128 -0.89 -14.25 25.18
N ASP A 129 0.38 -14.50 25.50
CA ASP A 129 0.78 -15.39 26.59
C ASP A 129 0.57 -14.76 27.98
N ASN A 130 0.48 -13.44 28.09
CA ASN A 130 0.44 -12.76 29.39
C ASN A 130 -0.89 -12.07 29.72
N ILE A 131 -1.74 -11.83 28.72
CA ILE A 131 -2.94 -10.97 28.92
C ILE A 131 -3.93 -11.58 29.91
N ASP A 132 -4.09 -12.89 29.95
CA ASP A 132 -5.02 -13.57 30.87
C ASP A 132 -4.63 -13.42 32.35
N ALA A 133 -3.36 -13.17 32.64
CA ALA A 133 -2.84 -13.00 33.99
C ALA A 133 -2.98 -11.57 34.52
N VAL A 134 -3.43 -10.62 33.71
CA VAL A 134 -3.57 -9.21 34.10
C VAL A 134 -4.66 -9.04 35.16
N PRO A 135 -4.37 -8.49 36.35
CA PRO A 135 -5.34 -8.35 37.41
C PRO A 135 -6.58 -7.54 36.99
N GLY A 136 -7.76 -8.13 37.20
CA GLY A 136 -9.04 -7.48 36.94
C GLY A 136 -9.44 -7.39 35.46
N ILE A 137 -8.73 -8.05 34.55
CA ILE A 137 -9.16 -8.14 33.15
C ILE A 137 -10.33 -9.14 33.04
N SER A 138 -11.34 -8.76 32.24
CA SER A 138 -12.42 -9.70 31.92
C SER A 138 -12.02 -10.61 30.76
N PRO A 139 -12.55 -11.86 30.68
CA PRO A 139 -12.28 -12.74 29.54
C PRO A 139 -12.55 -12.08 28.19
N SER A 140 -13.64 -11.33 28.06
CA SER A 140 -13.99 -10.65 26.81
C SER A 140 -12.95 -9.59 26.41
N VAL A 141 -12.38 -8.86 27.36
CA VAL A 141 -11.31 -7.88 27.07
C VAL A 141 -9.98 -8.58 26.76
N ALA A 142 -9.69 -9.71 27.43
CA ALA A 142 -8.53 -10.52 27.11
C ALA A 142 -8.63 -11.10 25.68
N ASP A 143 -9.81 -11.59 25.30
CA ASP A 143 -10.08 -12.09 23.95
C ASP A 143 -9.95 -11.00 22.89
N GLU A 144 -10.45 -9.77 23.17
CA GLU A 144 -10.24 -8.61 22.30
C GLU A 144 -8.75 -8.35 22.07
N PHE A 145 -7.91 -8.33 23.10
CA PHE A 145 -6.47 -8.06 22.99
C PHE A 145 -5.75 -9.18 22.22
N LYS A 146 -6.11 -10.43 22.49
CA LYS A 146 -5.59 -11.59 21.73
C LYS A 146 -6.01 -11.53 20.26
N GLY A 147 -7.27 -11.17 19.98
CA GLY A 147 -7.79 -11.04 18.62
C GLY A 147 -7.02 -10.01 17.81
N GLU A 148 -6.73 -8.86 18.41
CA GLU A 148 -5.88 -7.84 17.75
C GLU A 148 -4.44 -8.31 17.57
N ALA A 149 -3.87 -8.99 18.56
CA ALA A 149 -2.53 -9.55 18.44
C ALA A 149 -2.44 -10.60 17.32
N TYR A 150 -3.43 -11.52 17.20
CA TYR A 150 -3.51 -12.49 16.10
C TYR A 150 -3.70 -11.80 14.75
N PHE A 151 -4.52 -10.76 14.66
CA PHE A 151 -4.63 -9.96 13.45
C PHE A 151 -3.28 -9.40 13.01
N LEU A 152 -2.50 -8.83 13.93
CA LEU A 152 -1.18 -8.27 13.64
C LEU A 152 -0.16 -9.35 13.29
N ILE A 153 -0.18 -10.54 13.94
CA ILE A 153 0.66 -11.69 13.56
C ILE A 153 0.38 -12.09 12.11
N ALA A 154 -0.89 -12.22 11.73
CA ALA A 154 -1.27 -12.54 10.37
C ALA A 154 -0.84 -11.44 9.38
N TYR A 155 -1.04 -10.18 9.73
CA TYR A 155 -0.66 -9.03 8.91
C TYR A 155 0.86 -8.94 8.70
N TYR A 156 1.66 -9.15 9.73
CA TYR A 156 3.12 -9.10 9.61
C TYR A 156 3.67 -10.27 8.78
N HIS A 157 3.12 -11.47 8.92
CA HIS A 157 3.46 -12.58 8.03
C HIS A 157 2.99 -12.32 6.58
N TRP A 158 1.82 -11.68 6.38
CA TRP A 158 1.36 -11.23 5.07
C TRP A 158 2.32 -10.24 4.41
N VAL A 159 2.79 -9.24 5.16
CA VAL A 159 3.79 -8.28 4.67
C VAL A 159 5.07 -9.01 4.26
N LEU A 160 5.58 -9.90 5.09
CA LEU A 160 6.75 -10.71 4.76
C LEU A 160 6.51 -11.57 3.52
N LEU A 161 5.38 -12.27 3.45
CA LEU A 161 5.03 -13.17 2.34
C LEU A 161 4.97 -12.45 0.99
N THR A 162 4.38 -11.27 0.95
CA THR A 162 4.22 -10.51 -0.30
C THR A 162 5.49 -9.84 -0.78
N HIS A 163 6.43 -9.55 0.13
CA HIS A 163 7.69 -8.91 -0.21
C HIS A 163 8.83 -9.91 -0.44
N TYR A 164 8.84 -11.05 0.28
CA TYR A 164 9.94 -12.02 0.23
C TYR A 164 9.55 -13.41 -0.28
N GLY A 165 8.27 -13.64 -0.63
CA GLY A 165 7.77 -14.97 -0.98
C GLY A 165 7.66 -15.87 0.26
N PRO A 166 7.97 -17.19 0.17
CA PRO A 166 8.00 -18.10 1.31
C PRO A 166 8.82 -17.54 2.48
N VAL A 167 8.37 -17.73 3.73
CA VAL A 167 8.99 -17.13 4.93
C VAL A 167 9.13 -18.11 6.07
N ILE A 168 9.81 -17.75 7.14
CA ILE A 168 9.78 -18.48 8.40
C ILE A 168 8.44 -18.20 9.08
N LEU A 169 7.73 -19.27 9.47
CA LEU A 169 6.50 -19.15 10.26
C LEU A 169 6.81 -19.19 11.75
N VAL A 170 6.48 -18.12 12.46
CA VAL A 170 6.59 -18.03 13.92
C VAL A 170 5.24 -18.41 14.53
N ARG A 171 5.19 -19.53 15.25
CA ARG A 171 3.95 -20.10 15.79
C ARG A 171 3.76 -19.89 17.30
N GLY A 172 4.67 -19.18 17.95
CA GLY A 172 4.69 -18.92 19.39
C GLY A 172 5.96 -18.21 19.81
N GLN A 173 6.10 -17.89 21.09
CA GLN A 173 7.36 -17.42 21.63
C GLN A 173 8.42 -18.54 21.56
N LEU A 174 9.62 -18.18 21.11
CA LEU A 174 10.77 -19.07 21.19
C LEU A 174 11.41 -18.94 22.60
N ASP A 175 11.67 -20.07 23.24
CA ASP A 175 12.46 -20.11 24.45
C ASP A 175 13.91 -19.74 24.13
N MET A 176 14.49 -18.83 24.92
CA MET A 176 15.89 -18.39 24.77
C MET A 176 16.90 -19.53 25.03
N GLY A 177 16.48 -20.60 25.67
CA GLY A 177 17.31 -21.79 25.97
C GLY A 177 17.27 -22.89 24.90
N LEU A 178 16.54 -22.68 23.78
CA LEU A 178 16.45 -23.67 22.71
C LEU A 178 17.81 -23.92 22.03
N PRO A 179 18.11 -25.15 21.61
CA PRO A 179 19.24 -25.46 20.76
C PRO A 179 19.19 -24.66 19.44
N GLU A 180 20.37 -24.35 18.91
CA GLU A 180 20.52 -23.51 17.71
C GLU A 180 19.73 -24.04 16.52
N GLU A 181 19.64 -25.38 16.35
CA GLU A 181 18.90 -26.06 15.29
C GLU A 181 17.37 -25.85 15.36
N GLN A 182 16.87 -25.49 16.54
CA GLN A 182 15.45 -25.18 16.74
C GLN A 182 15.14 -23.69 16.61
N VAL A 183 16.16 -22.85 16.70
CA VAL A 183 16.05 -21.40 16.51
C VAL A 183 16.23 -21.05 15.03
N TYR A 184 17.23 -21.61 14.38
CA TYR A 184 17.53 -21.36 12.97
C TYR A 184 16.84 -22.39 12.08
N VAL A 185 15.63 -22.06 11.64
CA VAL A 185 14.79 -22.94 10.82
C VAL A 185 14.75 -22.45 9.37
N ALA A 186 14.42 -23.39 8.46
CA ALA A 186 14.23 -23.09 7.05
C ALA A 186 12.93 -22.30 6.81
N ARG A 187 12.78 -21.75 5.61
CA ARG A 187 11.54 -21.12 5.13
C ARG A 187 10.46 -22.18 4.96
N SER A 188 9.23 -21.90 5.38
CA SER A 188 8.08 -22.75 5.10
C SER A 188 7.64 -22.63 3.65
N PRO A 189 7.13 -23.69 3.01
CA PRO A 189 6.52 -23.62 1.69
C PRO A 189 5.43 -22.55 1.60
N PHE A 190 5.30 -21.90 0.45
CA PHE A 190 4.37 -20.78 0.24
C PHE A 190 2.92 -21.13 0.64
N ASP A 191 2.42 -22.30 0.22
CA ASP A 191 1.04 -22.70 0.52
C ASP A 191 0.82 -22.97 2.01
N GLU A 192 1.86 -23.45 2.73
CA GLU A 192 1.82 -23.56 4.20
C GLU A 192 1.79 -22.17 4.85
N CYS A 193 2.55 -21.22 4.31
CA CYS A 193 2.47 -19.83 4.80
C CYS A 193 1.08 -19.25 4.61
N VAL A 194 0.46 -19.46 3.44
CA VAL A 194 -0.90 -18.99 3.15
C VAL A 194 -1.91 -19.59 4.12
N THR A 195 -1.85 -20.90 4.34
CA THR A 195 -2.75 -21.60 5.28
C THR A 195 -2.62 -21.05 6.70
N PHE A 196 -1.39 -20.93 7.19
CA PHE A 196 -1.13 -20.39 8.53
C PHE A 196 -1.68 -18.96 8.71
N ILE A 197 -1.43 -18.08 7.73
CA ILE A 197 -1.89 -16.70 7.79
C ILE A 197 -3.42 -16.63 7.72
N ALA A 198 -4.05 -17.43 6.86
CA ALA A 198 -5.51 -17.50 6.74
C ALA A 198 -6.18 -17.97 8.02
N GLU A 199 -5.70 -19.07 8.62
CA GLU A 199 -6.18 -19.59 9.91
C GLU A 199 -5.95 -18.59 11.05
N THR A 200 -4.85 -17.83 11.01
CA THR A 200 -4.55 -16.80 12.01
C THR A 200 -5.51 -15.62 11.90
N TYR A 201 -5.90 -15.22 10.67
CA TYR A 201 -6.95 -14.23 10.46
C TYR A 201 -8.32 -14.73 10.91
N ASP A 202 -8.66 -16.01 10.66
CA ASP A 202 -9.91 -16.59 11.16
C ASP A 202 -9.95 -16.56 12.69
N ARG A 203 -8.87 -16.98 13.34
CA ARG A 203 -8.76 -16.90 14.80
C ARG A 203 -8.90 -15.48 15.33
N ALA A 204 -8.31 -14.51 14.65
CA ALA A 204 -8.49 -13.10 15.00
C ALA A 204 -9.95 -12.67 14.86
N ALA A 205 -10.61 -13.02 13.75
CA ALA A 205 -12.02 -12.71 13.51
C ALA A 205 -12.94 -13.31 14.57
N ASP A 206 -12.70 -14.56 14.97
CA ASP A 206 -13.47 -15.27 16.00
C ASP A 206 -13.36 -14.58 17.37
N LEU A 207 -12.15 -14.19 17.78
CA LEU A 207 -11.91 -13.47 19.03
C LEU A 207 -12.46 -12.04 18.99
N LEU A 208 -12.55 -11.43 17.82
CA LEU A 208 -13.08 -10.10 17.58
C LEU A 208 -14.56 -10.10 17.15
N HIS A 209 -15.28 -11.22 17.28
CA HIS A 209 -16.69 -11.31 16.83
C HIS A 209 -17.60 -10.23 17.43
N GLY A 210 -17.32 -9.78 18.68
CA GLY A 210 -18.01 -8.68 19.33
C GLY A 210 -17.60 -7.28 18.84
N TYR A 211 -16.62 -7.19 17.95
CA TYR A 211 -16.05 -5.95 17.44
C TYR A 211 -16.00 -5.93 15.90
N PRO A 212 -17.14 -5.99 15.21
CA PRO A 212 -17.17 -5.87 13.75
C PRO A 212 -16.82 -4.45 13.30
N THR A 213 -17.08 -3.44 14.16
CA THR A 213 -16.70 -2.03 14.02
C THR A 213 -16.07 -1.53 15.30
N ARG A 214 -15.50 -0.33 15.29
CA ARG A 214 -14.90 0.30 16.48
C ARG A 214 -15.56 1.63 16.80
N PRO A 215 -15.70 1.98 18.10
CA PRO A 215 -16.10 3.34 18.50
C PRO A 215 -15.01 4.36 18.14
N ASP A 216 -15.36 5.63 18.08
CA ASP A 216 -14.47 6.73 17.65
C ASP A 216 -13.12 6.77 18.39
N ALA A 217 -13.09 6.40 19.66
CA ALA A 217 -11.84 6.39 20.44
C ALA A 217 -10.88 5.25 20.08
N ASP A 218 -11.37 4.23 19.38
CA ASP A 218 -10.62 3.01 19.02
C ASP A 218 -10.51 2.81 17.49
N LEU A 219 -10.81 3.83 16.69
CA LEU A 219 -10.68 3.78 15.25
C LEU A 219 -9.23 3.47 14.84
N GLY A 220 -9.07 2.63 13.81
CA GLY A 220 -7.78 2.11 13.36
C GLY A 220 -7.35 0.80 14.00
N ARG A 221 -8.00 0.36 15.08
CA ARG A 221 -7.77 -0.96 15.65
C ARG A 221 -8.45 -2.05 14.83
N ALA A 222 -7.87 -3.26 14.86
CA ALA A 222 -8.40 -4.40 14.12
C ALA A 222 -9.84 -4.75 14.53
N THR A 223 -10.62 -5.21 13.54
CA THR A 223 -12.01 -5.68 13.68
C THR A 223 -12.15 -7.06 13.07
N SER A 224 -13.24 -7.77 13.38
CA SER A 224 -13.55 -9.05 12.70
C SER A 224 -13.73 -8.85 11.19
N VAL A 225 -14.33 -7.73 10.77
CA VAL A 225 -14.47 -7.35 9.34
C VAL A 225 -13.10 -7.16 8.69
N ALA A 226 -12.19 -6.43 9.34
CA ALA A 226 -10.84 -6.23 8.83
C ALA A 226 -10.08 -7.56 8.66
N ALA A 227 -10.21 -8.48 9.63
CA ALA A 227 -9.56 -9.79 9.59
C ALA A 227 -10.06 -10.63 8.39
N LYS A 228 -11.38 -10.74 8.19
CA LYS A 228 -11.97 -11.44 7.04
C LYS A 228 -11.59 -10.79 5.71
N ALA A 229 -11.58 -9.47 5.63
CA ALA A 229 -11.17 -8.74 4.43
C ALA A 229 -9.69 -8.97 4.08
N MET A 230 -8.80 -8.98 5.06
CA MET A 230 -7.38 -9.26 4.84
C MET A 230 -7.13 -10.73 4.45
N LYS A 231 -7.92 -11.69 4.99
CA LYS A 231 -7.90 -13.08 4.53
C LYS A 231 -8.31 -13.20 3.06
N ALA A 232 -9.34 -12.50 2.63
CA ALA A 232 -9.77 -12.49 1.22
C ALA A 232 -8.66 -11.97 0.29
N ARG A 233 -7.98 -10.88 0.67
CA ARG A 233 -6.80 -10.36 -0.06
C ARG A 233 -5.67 -11.37 -0.16
N LEU A 234 -5.34 -12.06 0.93
CA LEU A 234 -4.32 -13.11 0.97
C LEU A 234 -4.64 -14.23 -0.01
N LEU A 235 -5.87 -14.74 0.00
CA LEU A 235 -6.28 -15.86 -0.84
C LEU A 235 -6.32 -15.47 -2.33
N LEU A 236 -6.73 -14.26 -2.67
CA LEU A 236 -6.64 -13.71 -4.03
C LEU A 236 -5.18 -13.65 -4.53
N TYR A 237 -4.27 -13.18 -3.67
CA TYR A 237 -2.84 -13.15 -3.99
C TYR A 237 -2.30 -14.56 -4.24
N ALA A 238 -2.64 -15.51 -3.39
CA ALA A 238 -2.19 -16.91 -3.49
C ALA A 238 -2.77 -17.65 -4.70
N ALA A 239 -3.95 -17.28 -5.18
CA ALA A 239 -4.59 -17.83 -6.38
C ALA A 239 -3.95 -17.29 -7.69
N SER A 240 -3.28 -16.13 -7.61
CA SER A 240 -2.79 -15.40 -8.78
C SER A 240 -1.60 -16.07 -9.48
N PRO A 241 -1.34 -15.77 -10.78
CA PRO A 241 -0.36 -16.46 -11.62
C PRO A 241 1.06 -16.50 -11.06
N LEU A 242 1.48 -15.52 -10.26
CA LEU A 242 2.80 -15.53 -9.62
C LEU A 242 2.97 -16.71 -8.68
N CYS A 243 1.92 -17.07 -7.92
CA CYS A 243 1.98 -18.00 -6.79
C CYS A 243 1.32 -19.36 -7.07
N ASN A 244 0.54 -19.49 -8.13
CA ASN A 244 -0.26 -20.68 -8.42
C ASN A 244 0.30 -21.45 -9.62
N GLY A 245 1.18 -22.42 -9.36
CA GLY A 245 1.75 -23.29 -10.38
C GLY A 245 2.79 -22.62 -11.29
N ASN A 246 3.53 -21.62 -10.79
CA ASN A 246 4.53 -20.89 -11.57
C ASN A 246 5.85 -21.66 -11.65
N THR A 247 5.90 -22.66 -12.53
CA THR A 247 7.11 -23.46 -12.79
C THR A 247 8.20 -22.67 -13.52
N GLU A 248 7.82 -21.69 -14.32
CA GLU A 248 8.75 -20.85 -15.08
C GLU A 248 9.77 -20.15 -14.16
N PHE A 249 9.32 -19.57 -13.07
CA PHE A 249 10.19 -18.84 -12.15
C PHE A 249 10.74 -19.71 -11.02
N TYR A 250 9.99 -20.73 -10.57
CA TYR A 250 10.22 -21.37 -9.28
C TYR A 250 10.43 -22.89 -9.33
N ALA A 251 10.64 -23.49 -10.50
CA ALA A 251 10.87 -24.94 -10.60
C ALA A 251 12.05 -25.43 -9.74
N ARG A 252 13.08 -24.60 -9.56
CA ARG A 252 14.30 -24.93 -8.81
C ARG A 252 14.35 -24.29 -7.42
N PHE A 253 13.31 -23.58 -7.02
CA PHE A 253 13.29 -22.88 -5.75
C PHE A 253 12.93 -23.84 -4.62
N ARG A 254 13.95 -24.25 -3.86
CA ARG A 254 13.87 -25.29 -2.81
C ARG A 254 14.71 -24.90 -1.62
N ASN A 255 14.35 -25.40 -0.44
CA ASN A 255 15.20 -25.39 0.75
C ASN A 255 16.43 -26.32 0.56
N ASN A 256 17.40 -26.21 1.45
CA ASN A 256 18.62 -27.03 1.43
C ASN A 256 18.36 -28.53 1.54
N ASP A 257 17.27 -28.94 2.18
CA ASP A 257 16.80 -30.33 2.29
C ASP A 257 16.07 -30.83 1.03
N GLY A 258 15.91 -29.99 0.01
CA GLY A 258 15.21 -30.28 -1.23
C GLY A 258 13.70 -30.01 -1.22
N THR A 259 13.11 -29.57 -0.10
CA THR A 259 11.68 -29.23 0.01
C THR A 259 11.33 -28.10 -0.96
N PRO A 260 10.38 -28.27 -1.90
CA PRO A 260 9.94 -27.20 -2.79
C PRO A 260 9.29 -26.07 -2.02
N LEU A 261 9.73 -24.84 -2.27
CA LEU A 261 9.18 -23.65 -1.62
C LEU A 261 7.92 -23.11 -2.31
N MET A 262 7.69 -23.47 -3.58
CA MET A 262 6.51 -23.08 -4.35
C MET A 262 5.85 -24.32 -4.96
N SER A 263 4.52 -24.35 -4.98
CA SER A 263 3.76 -25.37 -5.70
C SER A 263 4.06 -25.31 -7.20
N GLN A 264 4.34 -26.48 -7.79
CA GLN A 264 4.63 -26.62 -9.23
C GLN A 264 3.36 -26.94 -10.05
N THR A 265 2.24 -27.17 -9.38
CA THR A 265 0.96 -27.54 -10.01
C THR A 265 -0.03 -26.40 -9.86
N TYR A 266 -0.63 -25.97 -10.96
CA TYR A 266 -1.75 -25.04 -10.92
C TYR A 266 -2.96 -25.67 -10.23
N ASN A 267 -3.54 -24.96 -9.27
CA ASN A 267 -4.73 -25.39 -8.55
C ASN A 267 -5.87 -24.36 -8.76
N PRO A 268 -6.89 -24.67 -9.55
CA PRO A 268 -8.02 -23.77 -9.79
C PRO A 268 -8.84 -23.49 -8.52
N GLU A 269 -8.87 -24.42 -7.55
CA GLU A 269 -9.60 -24.24 -6.29
C GLU A 269 -9.12 -23.05 -5.46
N LYS A 270 -7.89 -22.59 -5.68
CA LYS A 270 -7.41 -21.37 -5.02
C LYS A 270 -8.26 -20.14 -5.38
N TRP A 271 -8.75 -20.06 -6.62
CA TRP A 271 -9.68 -19.00 -7.03
C TRP A 271 -11.04 -19.13 -6.36
N LYS A 272 -11.53 -20.37 -6.19
CA LYS A 272 -12.76 -20.64 -5.44
C LYS A 272 -12.63 -20.21 -3.98
N TRP A 273 -11.50 -20.53 -3.33
CA TRP A 273 -11.24 -20.10 -1.95
C TRP A 273 -11.18 -18.58 -1.82
N ALA A 274 -10.58 -17.91 -2.79
CA ALA A 274 -10.56 -16.44 -2.84
C ALA A 274 -11.97 -15.86 -3.03
N LEU A 275 -12.75 -16.43 -3.93
CA LEU A 275 -14.14 -16.06 -4.21
C LEU A 275 -15.00 -16.19 -2.93
N ASP A 276 -14.95 -17.33 -2.28
CA ASP A 276 -15.73 -17.60 -1.06
C ASP A 276 -15.33 -16.65 0.08
N ALA A 277 -14.03 -16.40 0.25
CA ALA A 277 -13.56 -15.47 1.26
C ALA A 277 -13.96 -14.02 0.97
N CYS A 278 -13.98 -13.61 -0.30
CA CYS A 278 -14.49 -12.30 -0.69
C CYS A 278 -15.98 -12.18 -0.37
N GLN A 279 -16.79 -13.21 -0.71
CA GLN A 279 -18.23 -13.22 -0.41
C GLN A 279 -18.50 -13.14 1.09
N GLU A 280 -17.79 -13.95 1.89
CA GLU A 280 -17.90 -13.93 3.37
C GLU A 280 -17.56 -12.54 3.93
N ALA A 281 -16.45 -11.94 3.48
CA ALA A 281 -16.01 -10.64 3.94
C ALA A 281 -16.95 -9.50 3.50
N ILE A 282 -17.49 -9.54 2.29
CA ILE A 282 -18.47 -8.56 1.78
C ILE A 282 -19.76 -8.64 2.63
N THR A 283 -20.30 -9.83 2.82
CA THR A 283 -21.52 -10.04 3.61
C THR A 283 -21.33 -9.50 5.03
N LEU A 284 -20.24 -9.89 5.70
CA LEU A 284 -19.95 -9.41 7.05
C LEU A 284 -19.79 -7.87 7.10
N ALA A 285 -19.14 -7.28 6.10
CA ALA A 285 -18.94 -5.84 6.04
C ALA A 285 -20.26 -5.09 5.82
N GLU A 286 -21.08 -5.52 4.85
CA GLU A 286 -22.39 -4.89 4.53
C GLU A 286 -23.37 -5.03 5.70
N ASP A 287 -23.45 -6.19 6.36
CA ASP A 287 -24.28 -6.44 7.54
C ASP A 287 -23.91 -5.52 8.73
N ASN A 288 -22.68 -5.02 8.76
CA ASN A 288 -22.19 -4.10 9.78
C ASN A 288 -22.12 -2.64 9.29
N GLY A 289 -22.82 -2.31 8.21
CA GLY A 289 -23.03 -0.95 7.72
C GLY A 289 -21.93 -0.39 6.82
N HIS A 290 -20.91 -1.19 6.47
CA HIS A 290 -19.92 -0.77 5.49
C HIS A 290 -20.51 -0.73 4.09
N ARG A 291 -20.17 0.30 3.35
CA ARG A 291 -20.61 0.56 1.97
C ARG A 291 -19.66 1.51 1.27
N LEU A 292 -19.78 1.65 -0.03
CA LEU A 292 -19.05 2.70 -0.75
C LEU A 292 -19.45 4.09 -0.23
N TYR A 293 -18.46 4.97 -0.13
CA TYR A 293 -18.64 6.30 0.43
C TYR A 293 -19.47 7.20 -0.49
N GLU A 294 -20.41 7.89 0.09
CA GLU A 294 -21.19 8.96 -0.54
C GLU A 294 -20.97 10.25 0.24
N SER A 295 -20.39 11.26 -0.42
CA SER A 295 -20.06 12.52 0.20
C SER A 295 -21.30 13.38 0.47
N PRO A 296 -21.45 13.96 1.65
CA PRO A 296 -22.45 14.99 1.89
C PRO A 296 -22.32 16.19 0.93
N ASN A 297 -21.10 16.49 0.48
CA ASN A 297 -20.83 17.58 -0.46
C ASN A 297 -21.38 17.28 -1.87
N ALA A 298 -21.63 16.02 -2.20
CA ALA A 298 -22.14 15.60 -3.49
C ALA A 298 -23.67 15.81 -3.65
N THR A 299 -24.38 16.16 -2.59
CA THR A 299 -25.84 16.36 -2.61
C THR A 299 -26.29 17.50 -3.51
N ALA A 300 -25.44 18.51 -3.69
CA ALA A 300 -25.69 19.68 -4.55
C ALA A 300 -25.23 19.49 -5.99
N ALA A 301 -24.64 18.35 -6.35
CA ALA A 301 -24.12 18.09 -7.68
C ALA A 301 -25.26 18.02 -8.72
N ALA A 302 -25.08 18.71 -9.85
CA ALA A 302 -26.08 18.82 -10.90
C ALA A 302 -26.19 17.53 -11.74
N THR A 303 -25.10 16.77 -11.86
CA THR A 303 -25.03 15.56 -12.68
C THR A 303 -24.53 14.36 -11.90
N ALA A 304 -24.78 13.14 -12.42
CA ALA A 304 -24.24 11.91 -11.85
C ALA A 304 -22.69 11.90 -11.93
N ALA A 305 -22.11 12.42 -13.00
CA ALA A 305 -20.66 12.53 -13.17
C ALA A 305 -20.03 13.45 -12.12
N GLU A 306 -20.59 14.64 -11.89
CA GLU A 306 -20.11 15.57 -10.86
C GLU A 306 -20.26 14.97 -9.46
N ARG A 307 -21.39 14.29 -9.18
CA ARG A 307 -21.59 13.56 -7.92
C ARG A 307 -20.55 12.48 -7.74
N GLY A 308 -20.27 11.70 -8.78
CA GLY A 308 -19.28 10.63 -8.77
C GLY A 308 -17.85 11.14 -8.55
N GLU A 309 -17.47 12.27 -9.15
CA GLU A 309 -16.19 12.93 -8.93
C GLU A 309 -16.03 13.33 -7.46
N ILE A 310 -17.04 13.99 -6.87
CA ILE A 310 -17.02 14.44 -5.48
C ILE A 310 -16.98 13.22 -4.54
N ASN A 311 -17.83 12.21 -4.74
CA ASN A 311 -17.86 11.00 -3.92
C ASN A 311 -16.50 10.32 -3.89
N TYR A 312 -15.87 10.17 -5.06
CA TYR A 312 -14.57 9.50 -5.14
C TYR A 312 -13.44 10.31 -4.50
N HIS A 313 -13.36 11.62 -4.75
CA HIS A 313 -12.33 12.48 -4.17
C HIS A 313 -12.48 12.56 -2.64
N ASP A 314 -13.67 12.88 -2.16
CA ASP A 314 -13.94 13.08 -0.75
C ASP A 314 -13.79 11.80 0.07
N CYS A 315 -13.97 10.61 -0.55
CA CYS A 315 -13.68 9.33 0.08
C CYS A 315 -12.30 9.29 0.75
N PHE A 316 -11.31 9.98 0.20
CA PHE A 316 -9.93 9.93 0.66
C PHE A 316 -9.51 11.10 1.55
N VAL A 317 -10.14 12.26 1.42
CA VAL A 317 -9.59 13.49 1.99
C VAL A 317 -10.55 14.28 2.89
N GLU A 318 -11.85 14.03 2.85
CA GLU A 318 -12.82 14.82 3.61
C GLU A 318 -13.10 14.28 5.01
N PRO A 319 -13.52 13.03 5.23
CA PRO A 319 -13.70 12.57 6.59
C PRO A 319 -12.35 12.22 7.21
N LEU A 320 -12.13 12.66 8.45
CA LEU A 320 -10.93 12.22 9.20
C LEU A 320 -10.88 10.68 9.27
N TRP A 321 -12.02 10.05 9.50
CA TRP A 321 -12.19 8.59 9.42
C TRP A 321 -13.39 8.25 8.54
N ASN A 322 -13.14 7.63 7.40
CA ASN A 322 -14.19 7.12 6.53
C ASN A 322 -14.64 5.73 7.00
N THR A 323 -15.45 5.69 8.03
CA THR A 323 -15.97 4.43 8.61
C THR A 323 -16.97 3.72 7.70
N ALA A 324 -17.52 4.39 6.68
CA ALA A 324 -18.41 3.76 5.73
C ALA A 324 -17.66 2.82 4.78
N GLU A 325 -16.55 3.28 4.18
CA GLU A 325 -15.84 2.50 3.16
C GLU A 325 -14.58 1.80 3.69
N TYR A 326 -13.91 2.37 4.72
CA TYR A 326 -12.66 1.82 5.22
C TYR A 326 -12.92 0.69 6.22
N LEU A 327 -12.44 -0.50 5.88
CA LEU A 327 -12.48 -1.69 6.75
C LEU A 327 -11.29 -1.71 7.71
N TRP A 328 -10.16 -1.15 7.28
CA TRP A 328 -8.99 -0.90 8.12
C TRP A 328 -8.17 0.25 7.54
N ALA A 329 -7.73 1.15 8.41
CA ALA A 329 -6.96 2.34 8.06
C ALA A 329 -5.96 2.69 9.16
N MET A 330 -4.94 3.46 8.81
CA MET A 330 -3.95 3.97 9.76
C MET A 330 -3.82 5.48 9.67
N GLY A 331 -3.72 6.12 10.84
CA GLY A 331 -3.75 7.57 11.01
C GLY A 331 -2.39 8.20 11.30
N ASP A 332 -1.31 7.81 10.59
CA ASP A 332 -0.04 8.52 10.69
C ASP A 332 -0.09 9.87 9.97
N GLN A 333 -0.29 10.93 10.72
CA GLN A 333 -0.40 12.30 10.19
C GLN A 333 0.89 12.80 9.51
N THR A 334 2.05 12.23 9.84
CA THR A 334 3.32 12.58 9.17
C THR A 334 3.31 12.08 7.72
N GLY A 335 2.91 10.84 7.49
CA GLY A 335 2.77 10.26 6.15
C GLY A 335 1.75 11.03 5.30
N ILE A 336 0.61 11.38 5.89
CA ILE A 336 -0.47 12.13 5.24
C ILE A 336 -0.06 13.55 4.88
N GLY A 337 0.62 14.25 5.78
CA GLY A 337 1.21 15.56 5.47
C GLY A 337 2.18 15.48 4.29
N HIS A 338 2.95 14.39 4.19
CA HIS A 338 3.83 14.14 3.05
C HIS A 338 3.06 13.86 1.76
N LEU A 339 1.98 13.07 1.78
CA LEU A 339 1.16 12.83 0.59
C LEU A 339 0.63 14.15 0.00
N GLN A 340 0.10 15.03 0.84
CA GLN A 340 -0.39 16.33 0.39
C GLN A 340 0.72 17.25 -0.09
N ARG A 341 1.83 17.33 0.65
CA ARG A 341 2.98 18.16 0.30
C ARG A 341 3.60 17.75 -1.04
N TYR A 342 3.75 16.46 -1.28
CA TYR A 342 4.41 15.93 -2.47
C TYR A 342 3.47 15.63 -3.63
N GLY A 343 2.17 15.56 -3.38
CA GLY A 343 1.12 15.50 -4.41
C GLY A 343 0.68 16.86 -4.90
N GLY A 344 0.72 17.88 -4.03
CA GLY A 344 0.17 19.20 -4.31
C GLY A 344 0.86 19.97 -5.43
N ALA A 345 0.07 20.63 -6.26
CA ALA A 345 0.58 21.49 -7.34
C ALA A 345 1.12 22.82 -6.78
N ARG A 346 2.20 23.30 -7.37
CA ARG A 346 2.79 24.61 -7.06
C ARG A 346 1.80 25.73 -7.36
N LEU A 347 1.77 26.79 -6.52
CA LEU A 347 0.83 27.89 -6.72
C LEU A 347 1.35 28.98 -7.65
N LYS A 348 2.64 29.31 -7.60
CA LYS A 348 3.26 30.35 -8.46
C LYS A 348 4.77 30.17 -8.61
N LEU A 349 5.38 30.93 -9.50
CA LEU A 349 6.82 31.14 -9.63
C LEU A 349 7.23 32.49 -9.02
N PRO A 350 8.46 32.65 -8.47
CA PRO A 350 9.36 31.56 -8.09
C PRO A 350 8.78 30.73 -6.94
N TYR A 351 9.19 29.48 -6.84
CA TYR A 351 8.76 28.59 -5.77
C TYR A 351 9.54 28.86 -4.47
N SER A 352 8.91 28.61 -3.32
CA SER A 352 9.58 28.58 -2.03
C SER A 352 9.99 27.16 -1.67
N THR A 353 11.13 27.01 -1.00
CA THR A 353 11.68 25.72 -0.56
C THR A 353 10.80 24.98 0.46
N ASP A 354 9.85 25.68 1.10
CA ASP A 354 8.95 25.12 2.11
C ASP A 354 7.57 24.75 1.56
N GLY A 355 7.37 24.92 0.23
CA GLY A 355 6.11 24.69 -0.44
C GLY A 355 5.86 23.25 -0.84
N PHE A 356 4.80 23.05 -1.62
CA PHE A 356 4.47 21.77 -2.24
C PHE A 356 5.53 21.35 -3.24
N CYS A 357 5.94 20.10 -3.14
CA CYS A 357 6.90 19.45 -4.04
C CYS A 357 6.11 18.47 -4.91
N ILE A 358 6.15 18.61 -6.22
CA ILE A 358 5.41 17.76 -7.15
C ILE A 358 6.19 16.45 -7.37
N ASN A 359 6.12 15.53 -6.41
CA ASN A 359 6.87 14.26 -6.45
C ASN A 359 5.97 13.02 -6.54
N ILE A 360 4.67 13.17 -6.35
CA ILE A 360 3.68 12.10 -6.58
C ILE A 360 2.91 12.51 -7.82
N VAL A 361 3.23 11.88 -8.93
CA VAL A 361 2.64 12.20 -10.23
C VAL A 361 2.15 10.89 -10.85
N PRO A 362 0.87 10.79 -11.28
CA PRO A 362 0.42 9.63 -12.02
C PRO A 362 1.20 9.49 -13.33
N THR A 363 1.55 8.27 -13.71
CA THR A 363 2.19 8.01 -15.01
C THR A 363 1.23 8.33 -16.15
N PHE A 364 1.77 8.60 -17.33
CA PHE A 364 0.96 8.85 -18.52
C PHE A 364 0.13 7.61 -18.89
N GLU A 365 0.73 6.44 -18.79
CA GLU A 365 0.12 5.15 -19.04
C GLU A 365 -1.08 4.90 -18.12
N CYS A 366 -1.00 5.29 -16.85
CA CYS A 366 -2.12 5.20 -15.93
C CYS A 366 -3.23 6.22 -16.23
N VAL A 367 -2.88 7.40 -16.71
CA VAL A 367 -3.88 8.37 -17.19
C VAL A 367 -4.65 7.82 -18.41
N GLU A 368 -3.98 7.10 -19.30
CA GLU A 368 -4.63 6.45 -20.43
C GLU A 368 -5.57 5.31 -20.03
N MET A 369 -5.31 4.65 -18.87
CA MET A 369 -6.20 3.60 -18.35
C MET A 369 -7.60 4.10 -18.02
N TYR A 370 -7.78 5.34 -17.59
CA TYR A 370 -9.12 5.85 -17.29
C TYR A 370 -10.04 5.74 -18.48
N TYR A 371 -11.26 5.29 -18.23
CA TYR A 371 -12.31 5.20 -19.23
C TYR A 371 -12.75 6.59 -19.73
N THR A 372 -13.53 6.58 -20.81
CA THR A 372 -14.35 7.73 -21.19
C THR A 372 -15.52 7.87 -20.20
N HIS A 373 -16.23 8.99 -20.26
CA HIS A 373 -17.46 9.21 -19.48
C HIS A 373 -18.57 8.18 -19.81
N ASN A 374 -18.48 7.47 -20.93
CA ASN A 374 -19.33 6.34 -21.29
C ASN A 374 -18.89 5.01 -20.64
N GLY A 375 -17.80 5.01 -19.84
CA GLY A 375 -17.29 3.85 -19.15
C GLY A 375 -16.60 2.83 -20.07
N LEU A 376 -16.05 3.27 -21.19
CA LEU A 376 -15.35 2.46 -22.19
C LEU A 376 -13.89 2.91 -22.37
N PRO A 377 -12.99 2.03 -22.81
CA PRO A 377 -11.68 2.44 -23.31
C PRO A 377 -11.83 3.40 -24.51
N TRP A 378 -10.87 4.32 -24.65
CA TRP A 378 -10.88 5.35 -25.69
C TRP A 378 -11.10 4.79 -27.10
N ASP A 379 -10.42 3.70 -27.42
CA ASP A 379 -10.46 3.01 -28.72
C ASP A 379 -11.68 2.12 -28.93
N ARG A 380 -12.56 2.01 -27.94
CA ARG A 380 -13.79 1.22 -27.97
C ARG A 380 -15.06 2.05 -27.86
N ASP A 381 -14.93 3.29 -27.42
CA ASP A 381 -16.06 4.19 -27.33
C ASP A 381 -16.39 4.78 -28.72
N PRO A 382 -17.60 4.56 -29.26
CA PRO A 382 -18.01 5.12 -30.55
C PRO A 382 -17.86 6.64 -30.66
N GLU A 383 -17.90 7.35 -29.52
CA GLU A 383 -17.76 8.81 -29.47
C GLU A 383 -16.32 9.25 -29.67
N THR A 384 -15.34 8.50 -29.15
CA THR A 384 -13.92 8.93 -29.08
C THR A 384 -12.99 8.14 -30.01
N MET A 385 -13.36 6.94 -30.44
CA MET A 385 -12.48 6.03 -31.20
C MET A 385 -11.93 6.62 -32.51
N HIS A 386 -12.54 7.67 -33.03
CA HIS A 386 -12.12 8.38 -34.26
C HIS A 386 -11.41 9.70 -33.96
N ILE A 387 -11.24 10.05 -32.69
CA ILE A 387 -10.61 11.30 -32.24
C ILE A 387 -9.19 10.98 -31.79
N ASP A 388 -8.20 11.75 -32.26
CA ASP A 388 -6.84 11.67 -31.73
C ASP A 388 -6.83 12.17 -30.27
N PRO A 389 -6.55 11.30 -29.28
CA PRO A 389 -6.56 11.68 -27.87
C PRO A 389 -5.54 12.75 -27.53
N TYR A 390 -4.45 12.82 -28.25
CA TYR A 390 -3.32 13.71 -27.96
C TYR A 390 -3.42 15.07 -28.66
N ALA A 391 -4.34 15.21 -29.60
CA ALA A 391 -4.53 16.49 -30.28
C ALA A 391 -5.07 17.55 -29.31
N TYR A 392 -4.56 18.77 -29.48
CA TYR A 392 -5.05 19.94 -28.76
C TYR A 392 -6.49 20.30 -29.13
N ASN A 393 -7.33 20.42 -28.13
CA ASN A 393 -8.72 20.87 -28.26
C ASN A 393 -8.78 22.37 -27.98
N ALA A 394 -8.93 23.16 -29.02
CA ALA A 394 -8.92 24.64 -28.91
C ALA A 394 -10.13 25.20 -28.12
N GLU A 395 -11.27 24.51 -28.11
CA GLU A 395 -12.44 24.95 -27.35
C GLU A 395 -12.25 24.79 -25.84
N LYS A 396 -11.60 23.70 -25.43
CA LYS A 396 -11.34 23.35 -24.01
C LYS A 396 -9.93 23.76 -23.56
N GLU A 397 -9.11 24.29 -24.45
CA GLU A 397 -7.72 24.71 -24.24
C GLU A 397 -6.82 23.60 -23.67
N THR A 398 -7.15 22.32 -23.89
CA THR A 398 -6.43 21.14 -23.38
C THR A 398 -6.40 20.02 -24.41
N ALA A 399 -5.76 18.86 -24.11
CA ALA A 399 -5.83 17.71 -25.01
C ALA A 399 -7.20 17.05 -25.00
N ASN A 400 -7.61 16.47 -26.15
CA ASN A 400 -8.87 15.69 -26.23
C ASN A 400 -8.94 14.61 -25.14
N LEU A 401 -7.83 13.97 -24.84
CA LEU A 401 -7.71 12.94 -23.79
C LEU A 401 -8.32 13.42 -22.45
N HIS A 402 -8.21 14.70 -22.13
CA HIS A 402 -8.68 15.24 -20.86
C HIS A 402 -10.19 15.59 -20.87
N VAL A 403 -10.79 15.75 -22.04
CA VAL A 403 -12.18 16.25 -22.20
C VAL A 403 -13.21 15.14 -21.96
N TYR A 404 -12.88 13.92 -22.37
CA TYR A 404 -13.85 12.82 -22.44
C TYR A 404 -13.68 11.79 -21.32
N LYS A 405 -12.91 12.08 -20.28
CA LYS A 405 -12.61 11.14 -19.21
C LYS A 405 -13.77 10.94 -18.23
N GLU A 406 -13.72 9.83 -17.53
CA GLU A 406 -14.61 9.48 -16.43
C GLU A 406 -14.37 10.30 -15.16
N PRO A 407 -15.32 10.36 -14.22
CA PRO A 407 -15.22 11.18 -13.01
C PRO A 407 -14.02 10.87 -12.11
N ARG A 408 -13.56 9.60 -11.99
CA ARG A 408 -12.38 9.25 -11.19
C ARG A 408 -11.10 9.90 -11.72
N PHE A 409 -11.00 10.17 -13.01
CA PHE A 409 -9.89 10.92 -13.58
C PHE A 409 -9.83 12.33 -13.00
N TYR A 410 -10.92 13.07 -13.05
CA TYR A 410 -11.00 14.44 -12.55
C TYR A 410 -10.82 14.53 -11.03
N ALA A 411 -11.20 13.48 -10.30
CA ALA A 411 -11.01 13.37 -8.86
C ALA A 411 -9.55 13.07 -8.46
N SER A 412 -8.77 12.44 -9.35
CA SER A 412 -7.45 11.90 -8.99
C SER A 412 -6.28 12.63 -9.64
N VAL A 413 -6.49 13.24 -10.82
CA VAL A 413 -5.43 13.75 -11.69
C VAL A 413 -5.64 15.23 -11.98
N GLY A 414 -4.64 16.03 -11.61
CA GLY A 414 -4.52 17.41 -12.11
C GLY A 414 -3.85 17.41 -13.49
N TYR A 415 -4.36 18.21 -14.41
CA TYR A 415 -3.89 18.31 -15.79
C TYR A 415 -3.95 19.75 -16.27
N ASP A 416 -3.22 20.07 -17.32
CA ASP A 416 -3.17 21.42 -17.87
C ASP A 416 -4.56 21.92 -18.30
N ARG A 417 -4.92 23.13 -17.86
CA ARG A 417 -6.23 23.79 -17.98
C ARG A 417 -7.36 23.09 -17.20
N GLY A 418 -7.05 22.03 -16.43
CA GLY A 418 -8.02 21.38 -15.54
C GLY A 418 -8.24 22.14 -14.24
N THR A 419 -9.39 21.87 -13.62
CA THR A 419 -9.71 22.37 -12.27
C THR A 419 -8.92 21.58 -11.25
N TYR A 420 -8.28 22.29 -10.31
CA TYR A 420 -7.52 21.71 -9.21
C TYR A 420 -8.01 22.27 -7.87
N ARG A 421 -8.31 21.36 -6.93
CA ARG A 421 -8.88 21.71 -5.61
C ARG A 421 -7.75 21.87 -4.60
N PHE A 422 -7.50 23.12 -4.19
CA PHE A 422 -6.42 23.40 -3.27
C PHE A 422 -6.50 24.85 -2.73
N ASN A 423 -5.89 25.09 -1.57
CA ASN A 423 -5.72 26.39 -0.94
C ASN A 423 -7.03 27.09 -0.56
N GLY A 424 -8.04 26.30 -0.15
CA GLY A 424 -9.37 26.76 0.27
C GLY A 424 -10.30 27.07 -0.90
N GLY A 425 -10.04 26.50 -2.09
CA GLY A 425 -10.86 26.73 -3.26
C GLY A 425 -10.41 25.93 -4.48
N LYS A 426 -10.83 26.40 -5.65
CA LYS A 426 -10.50 25.80 -6.94
C LYS A 426 -9.58 26.73 -7.74
N MET A 427 -8.57 26.16 -8.37
CA MET A 427 -7.67 26.87 -9.28
C MET A 427 -7.58 26.15 -10.64
N THR A 428 -7.13 26.83 -11.67
CA THR A 428 -6.82 26.20 -12.96
C THR A 428 -5.33 25.92 -13.03
N ILE A 429 -4.95 24.66 -13.32
CA ILE A 429 -3.57 24.28 -13.62
C ILE A 429 -3.11 24.97 -14.92
N LYS A 430 -1.90 25.52 -14.90
CA LYS A 430 -1.22 26.12 -16.06
C LYS A 430 0.17 25.53 -16.15
N ALA A 431 0.33 24.49 -17.00
CA ALA A 431 1.50 23.61 -17.01
C ALA A 431 2.50 23.87 -18.13
N HIS A 432 2.26 24.82 -19.04
CA HIS A 432 3.21 25.16 -20.09
C HIS A 432 4.48 25.79 -19.49
N LYS A 433 5.61 25.65 -20.17
CA LYS A 433 6.88 26.22 -19.73
C LYS A 433 6.73 27.74 -19.48
N GLY A 434 7.17 28.17 -18.29
CA GLY A 434 7.06 29.57 -17.86
C GLY A 434 5.74 29.93 -17.16
N GLU A 435 4.76 29.03 -17.14
CA GLU A 435 3.52 29.22 -16.38
C GLU A 435 3.68 28.73 -14.92
N PRO A 436 2.75 29.04 -14.00
CA PRO A 436 2.88 28.77 -12.57
C PRO A 436 3.19 27.32 -12.21
N GLN A 437 2.63 26.33 -12.90
CA GLN A 437 2.86 24.91 -12.68
C GLN A 437 3.80 24.29 -13.71
N GLY A 438 4.29 25.08 -14.69
CA GLY A 438 5.09 24.63 -15.80
C GLY A 438 6.55 24.32 -15.46
N PHE A 439 7.27 23.82 -16.45
CA PHE A 439 8.68 23.50 -16.36
C PHE A 439 9.54 24.74 -16.06
N THR A 440 10.49 24.61 -15.11
CA THR A 440 11.30 25.72 -14.61
C THR A 440 12.63 25.92 -15.35
N GLY A 441 12.93 25.05 -16.32
CA GLY A 441 14.17 25.12 -17.10
C GLY A 441 15.29 24.18 -16.63
N SER A 442 15.11 23.47 -15.51
CA SER A 442 16.07 22.49 -15.00
C SER A 442 15.37 21.18 -14.60
N TYR A 443 15.89 20.05 -15.03
CA TYR A 443 15.44 18.72 -14.62
C TYR A 443 15.90 18.34 -13.21
N ASP A 444 16.78 19.12 -12.59
CA ASP A 444 17.25 18.88 -11.21
C ASP A 444 16.30 19.47 -10.15
N ASN A 445 15.12 19.92 -10.56
CA ASN A 445 14.17 20.61 -9.70
C ASN A 445 13.01 19.69 -9.28
N GLU A 446 12.96 19.32 -8.02
CA GLU A 446 11.91 18.46 -7.43
C GLU A 446 10.53 19.15 -7.28
N TYR A 447 10.41 20.43 -7.65
CA TYR A 447 9.18 21.21 -7.49
C TYR A 447 8.38 21.35 -8.78
N GLN A 448 8.48 20.39 -9.68
CA GLN A 448 7.78 20.40 -10.96
C GLN A 448 7.32 19.01 -11.38
N SER A 449 6.27 18.95 -12.20
CA SER A 449 5.86 17.70 -12.85
C SER A 449 6.82 17.37 -14.00
N TYR A 450 7.17 16.10 -14.11
CA TYR A 450 8.05 15.57 -15.16
C TYR A 450 7.31 15.04 -16.38
N ASN A 451 5.98 14.90 -16.28
CA ASN A 451 5.14 14.40 -17.38
C ASN A 451 3.94 15.31 -17.70
N GLY A 452 3.79 16.44 -17.00
CA GLY A 452 2.70 17.39 -17.23
C GLY A 452 1.41 17.09 -16.45
N TYR A 453 1.39 16.04 -15.60
CA TYR A 453 0.28 15.72 -14.71
C TYR A 453 0.61 16.02 -13.24
N PHE A 454 -0.42 16.02 -12.39
CA PHE A 454 -0.33 16.32 -10.96
C PHE A 454 -1.24 15.37 -10.19
N CYS A 455 -0.92 15.10 -8.94
CA CYS A 455 -1.81 14.34 -8.06
C CYS A 455 -2.90 15.25 -7.52
N GLN A 456 -4.16 14.84 -7.66
CA GLN A 456 -5.33 15.48 -7.02
C GLN A 456 -5.89 14.59 -5.90
N LYS A 457 -5.81 13.27 -6.03
CA LYS A 457 -6.46 12.28 -5.16
C LYS A 457 -6.21 12.50 -3.67
N TRP A 458 -4.98 12.86 -3.29
CA TRP A 458 -4.54 13.00 -1.90
C TRP A 458 -4.50 14.44 -1.41
N VAL A 459 -4.98 15.40 -2.19
CA VAL A 459 -4.89 16.82 -1.85
C VAL A 459 -6.25 17.33 -1.40
N ASN A 460 -6.36 17.67 -0.10
CA ASN A 460 -7.58 18.25 0.44
C ASN A 460 -7.72 19.71 0.02
N GLU A 461 -8.90 20.11 -0.42
CA GLU A 461 -9.21 21.47 -0.87
C GLU A 461 -8.91 22.54 0.20
N GLN A 462 -9.12 22.22 1.46
CA GLN A 462 -8.93 23.15 2.59
C GLN A 462 -7.47 23.22 3.07
N SER A 463 -6.60 22.37 2.58
CA SER A 463 -5.16 22.48 2.85
C SER A 463 -4.60 23.77 2.24
N LYS A 464 -3.79 24.50 3.02
CA LYS A 464 -3.37 25.86 2.68
C LYS A 464 -1.87 26.04 2.72
N MET A 465 -1.39 26.91 1.82
CA MET A 465 -0.09 27.53 1.92
C MET A 465 -0.24 29.00 2.32
N THR A 466 0.59 29.42 3.26
CA THR A 466 0.63 30.83 3.72
C THR A 466 1.88 31.53 3.21
N LEU A 467 1.75 32.79 2.84
CA LEU A 467 2.89 33.63 2.49
C LEU A 467 3.56 34.15 3.77
N ASN A 468 4.89 34.11 3.82
CA ASN A 468 5.65 34.80 4.85
C ASN A 468 5.74 36.31 4.55
N SER A 469 6.36 37.08 5.47
CA SER A 469 6.54 38.52 5.32
C SER A 469 7.34 38.97 4.08
N SER A 470 8.13 38.05 3.51
CA SER A 470 8.89 38.26 2.27
C SER A 470 8.11 37.90 0.99
N GLY A 471 6.83 37.49 1.13
CA GLY A 471 6.00 37.09 0.00
C GLY A 471 6.29 35.70 -0.56
N ASN A 472 7.07 34.88 0.17
CA ASN A 472 7.32 33.48 -0.17
C ASN A 472 6.35 32.57 0.59
N TYR A 473 5.96 31.44 -0.01
CA TYR A 473 5.20 30.42 0.70
C TYR A 473 6.09 29.73 1.73
N SER A 474 5.75 29.80 3.00
CA SER A 474 6.61 29.29 4.08
C SER A 474 5.91 28.39 5.09
N VAL A 475 4.59 28.43 5.17
CA VAL A 475 3.83 27.62 6.12
C VAL A 475 2.71 26.89 5.38
N SER A 476 2.66 25.59 5.54
CA SER A 476 1.61 24.74 4.99
C SER A 476 0.77 24.19 6.14
N THR A 477 -0.54 24.35 6.04
CA THR A 477 -1.50 23.68 6.92
C THR A 477 -2.15 22.57 6.13
N TYR A 478 -1.91 21.34 6.53
CA TYR A 478 -2.50 20.16 5.91
C TYR A 478 -3.72 19.71 6.70
N MET A 479 -4.82 19.46 6.00
CA MET A 479 -5.99 18.83 6.62
C MET A 479 -5.68 17.37 6.94
N SER A 480 -6.16 16.92 8.10
CA SER A 480 -5.95 15.55 8.55
C SER A 480 -7.00 14.62 7.95
N TYR A 481 -6.53 13.46 7.49
CA TYR A 481 -7.34 12.30 7.11
C TYR A 481 -6.56 11.02 7.43
N VAL A 482 -7.08 9.84 7.12
CA VAL A 482 -6.39 8.58 7.33
C VAL A 482 -6.18 7.86 6.00
N PHE A 483 -5.14 7.02 5.94
CA PHE A 483 -4.82 6.24 4.75
C PHE A 483 -5.48 4.85 4.83
N PRO A 484 -6.25 4.41 3.80
CA PRO A 484 -6.90 3.12 3.80
C PRO A 484 -5.91 1.99 3.55
N TYR A 485 -5.84 1.03 4.47
CA TYR A 485 -5.14 -0.22 4.27
C TYR A 485 -6.03 -1.30 3.67
N MET A 486 -7.33 -1.24 3.94
CA MET A 486 -8.35 -2.06 3.34
C MET A 486 -9.66 -1.30 3.27
N ARG A 487 -10.33 -1.31 2.11
CA ARG A 487 -11.65 -0.73 1.91
C ARG A 487 -12.57 -1.68 1.15
N ILE A 488 -13.88 -1.54 1.36
CA ILE A 488 -14.86 -2.49 0.80
C ILE A 488 -14.82 -2.56 -0.73
N ALA A 489 -14.45 -1.47 -1.40
CA ALA A 489 -14.24 -1.46 -2.86
C ALA A 489 -13.26 -2.53 -3.34
N GLU A 490 -12.24 -2.85 -2.52
CA GLU A 490 -11.29 -3.91 -2.85
C GLU A 490 -11.91 -5.30 -2.81
N LEU A 491 -12.84 -5.55 -1.88
CA LEU A 491 -13.55 -6.82 -1.82
C LEU A 491 -14.43 -7.03 -3.06
N TYR A 492 -15.16 -5.99 -3.51
CA TYR A 492 -15.99 -6.09 -4.71
C TYR A 492 -15.17 -6.41 -5.96
N LEU A 493 -14.04 -5.71 -6.15
CA LEU A 493 -13.18 -5.95 -7.32
C LEU A 493 -12.40 -7.26 -7.21
N SER A 494 -12.06 -7.69 -6.01
CA SER A 494 -11.43 -8.99 -5.76
C SER A 494 -12.40 -10.14 -6.02
N TYR A 495 -13.68 -9.97 -5.65
CA TYR A 495 -14.74 -10.92 -5.96
C TYR A 495 -14.88 -11.07 -7.48
N ALA A 496 -15.04 -9.96 -8.21
CA ALA A 496 -15.21 -10.01 -9.67
C ALA A 496 -13.99 -10.63 -10.38
N GLU A 497 -12.76 -10.40 -9.90
CA GLU A 497 -11.57 -11.03 -10.45
C GLU A 497 -11.58 -12.54 -10.17
N ALA A 498 -11.84 -12.97 -8.93
CA ALA A 498 -11.85 -14.38 -8.55
C ALA A 498 -12.97 -15.17 -9.25
N ASP A 499 -14.16 -14.57 -9.38
CA ASP A 499 -15.33 -15.11 -10.09
C ASP A 499 -14.97 -15.40 -11.56
N PHE A 500 -14.43 -14.41 -12.26
CA PHE A 500 -14.00 -14.58 -13.64
C PHE A 500 -12.86 -15.60 -13.80
N GLU A 501 -11.87 -15.59 -12.93
CA GLU A 501 -10.70 -16.50 -13.04
C GLU A 501 -11.08 -17.96 -12.72
N TYR A 502 -12.11 -18.17 -11.88
CA TYR A 502 -12.62 -19.51 -11.57
C TYR A 502 -13.50 -20.07 -12.67
N ASP A 503 -14.50 -19.30 -13.16
CA ASP A 503 -15.52 -19.77 -14.10
C ASP A 503 -15.26 -19.38 -15.56
N GLY A 504 -14.31 -18.47 -15.83
CA GLY A 504 -14.05 -17.91 -17.16
C GLY A 504 -15.11 -16.90 -17.65
N THR A 505 -16.11 -16.62 -16.82
CA THR A 505 -17.18 -15.63 -17.03
C THR A 505 -17.52 -14.95 -15.71
N LEU A 506 -18.21 -13.82 -15.77
CA LEU A 506 -18.74 -13.19 -14.55
C LEU A 506 -20.14 -13.72 -14.25
N SER A 507 -20.39 -14.02 -12.98
CA SER A 507 -21.73 -14.24 -12.45
C SER A 507 -22.53 -12.93 -12.37
N ASP A 508 -23.83 -13.01 -12.14
CA ASP A 508 -24.67 -11.83 -11.91
C ASP A 508 -24.16 -10.98 -10.75
N TYR A 509 -23.67 -11.63 -9.67
CA TYR A 509 -23.10 -10.92 -8.53
C TYR A 509 -21.73 -10.33 -8.84
N GLY A 510 -20.90 -10.98 -9.69
CA GLY A 510 -19.67 -10.39 -10.20
C GLY A 510 -19.90 -9.10 -10.98
N TYR A 511 -20.94 -9.07 -11.83
CA TYR A 511 -21.39 -7.83 -12.49
C TYR A 511 -21.93 -6.81 -11.49
N GLU A 512 -22.69 -7.22 -10.48
CA GLU A 512 -23.16 -6.32 -9.42
C GLU A 512 -21.99 -5.65 -8.69
N CYS A 513 -20.96 -6.40 -8.34
CA CYS A 513 -19.75 -5.87 -7.72
C CYS A 513 -19.05 -4.79 -8.57
N LEU A 514 -18.87 -5.04 -9.87
CA LEU A 514 -18.35 -4.03 -10.80
C LEU A 514 -19.28 -2.80 -10.88
N ASN A 515 -20.58 -3.01 -10.93
CA ASN A 515 -21.57 -1.95 -11.08
C ASN A 515 -21.70 -1.07 -9.81
N LYS A 516 -21.50 -1.62 -8.61
CA LYS A 516 -21.39 -0.82 -7.37
C LYS A 516 -20.28 0.23 -7.49
N ILE A 517 -19.09 -0.17 -7.94
CA ILE A 517 -17.93 0.74 -8.14
C ILE A 517 -18.27 1.82 -9.20
N ARG A 518 -18.79 1.41 -10.33
CA ARG A 518 -19.10 2.28 -11.46
C ARG A 518 -20.21 3.28 -11.11
N SER A 519 -21.26 2.82 -10.47
CA SER A 519 -22.41 3.64 -10.05
C SER A 519 -21.99 4.73 -9.04
N ARG A 520 -21.15 4.39 -8.02
CA ARG A 520 -20.60 5.36 -7.07
C ARG A 520 -19.89 6.50 -7.80
N CYS A 521 -19.22 6.19 -8.92
CA CYS A 521 -18.49 7.16 -9.73
C CYS A 521 -19.34 7.80 -10.84
N GLY A 522 -20.66 7.56 -10.87
CA GLY A 522 -21.54 8.17 -11.87
C GLY A 522 -21.38 7.63 -13.28
N LEU A 523 -20.76 6.46 -13.45
CA LEU A 523 -20.63 5.77 -14.73
C LEU A 523 -21.88 4.92 -15.05
N PRO A 524 -22.18 4.68 -16.33
CA PRO A 524 -23.14 3.65 -16.73
C PRO A 524 -22.71 2.28 -16.22
N THR A 525 -23.66 1.35 -16.08
CA THR A 525 -23.36 -0.05 -15.76
C THR A 525 -22.38 -0.65 -16.76
N PHE A 526 -21.70 -1.70 -16.36
CA PHE A 526 -20.78 -2.42 -17.22
C PHE A 526 -21.46 -2.89 -18.51
N GLN A 527 -22.64 -3.48 -18.38
CA GLN A 527 -23.44 -3.98 -19.49
C GLN A 527 -23.89 -2.87 -20.43
N GLU A 528 -24.37 -1.73 -19.90
CA GLU A 528 -24.78 -0.57 -20.70
C GLU A 528 -23.62 0.02 -21.49
N SER A 529 -22.44 0.14 -20.87
CA SER A 529 -21.24 0.65 -21.53
C SER A 529 -20.85 -0.25 -22.71
N TRP A 530 -20.68 -1.55 -22.44
CA TRP A 530 -20.23 -2.49 -23.47
C TRP A 530 -21.28 -2.76 -24.56
N SER A 531 -22.57 -2.57 -24.28
CA SER A 531 -23.62 -2.64 -25.32
C SER A 531 -23.40 -1.62 -26.44
N ARG A 532 -22.84 -0.43 -26.10
CA ARG A 532 -22.49 0.63 -27.08
C ARG A 532 -21.29 0.23 -27.95
N ALA A 533 -20.41 -0.63 -27.43
CA ALA A 533 -19.20 -1.10 -28.10
C ALA A 533 -19.37 -2.46 -28.82
N GLY A 534 -20.62 -2.90 -29.01
CA GLY A 534 -20.93 -4.15 -29.71
C GLY A 534 -20.99 -5.39 -28.81
N GLY A 535 -20.99 -5.24 -27.50
CA GLY A 535 -21.14 -6.31 -26.51
C GLY A 535 -19.95 -6.51 -25.62
N ILE A 536 -20.15 -7.28 -24.54
CA ILE A 536 -19.11 -7.58 -23.55
C ILE A 536 -18.09 -8.54 -24.16
N PRO A 537 -16.78 -8.22 -24.14
CA PRO A 537 -15.73 -9.15 -24.57
C PRO A 537 -15.65 -10.38 -23.65
N SER A 538 -15.03 -11.45 -24.13
CA SER A 538 -14.77 -12.68 -23.37
C SER A 538 -13.27 -13.01 -23.27
N GLY A 539 -12.94 -14.01 -22.46
CA GLY A 539 -11.56 -14.53 -22.33
C GLY A 539 -10.57 -13.47 -21.87
N GLN A 540 -9.38 -13.41 -22.49
CA GLN A 540 -8.31 -12.50 -22.10
C GLN A 540 -8.73 -11.02 -22.09
N LYS A 541 -9.55 -10.61 -23.05
CA LYS A 541 -10.04 -9.22 -23.13
C LYS A 541 -10.91 -8.84 -21.92
N LEU A 542 -11.77 -9.74 -21.45
CA LEU A 542 -12.59 -9.48 -20.24
C LEU A 542 -11.69 -9.44 -19.00
N ARG A 543 -10.70 -10.35 -18.90
CA ARG A 543 -9.70 -10.31 -17.83
C ARG A 543 -8.99 -8.96 -17.77
N ASP A 544 -8.54 -8.45 -18.90
CA ASP A 544 -7.82 -7.18 -18.97
C ASP A 544 -8.71 -6.00 -18.54
N ILE A 545 -10.00 -6.06 -18.85
CA ILE A 545 -10.97 -5.04 -18.44
C ILE A 545 -11.22 -5.08 -16.93
N ILE A 546 -11.37 -6.26 -16.33
CA ILE A 546 -11.53 -6.42 -14.88
C ILE A 546 -10.29 -5.88 -14.14
N ARG A 547 -9.10 -6.24 -14.63
CA ARG A 547 -7.82 -5.73 -14.09
C ARG A 547 -7.67 -4.22 -14.27
N ARG A 548 -8.16 -3.67 -15.40
CA ARG A 548 -8.16 -2.23 -15.66
C ARG A 548 -9.10 -1.49 -14.70
N GLU A 549 -10.32 -2.00 -14.45
CA GLU A 549 -11.25 -1.42 -13.46
C GLU A 549 -10.58 -1.34 -12.08
N ARG A 550 -9.92 -2.42 -11.65
CA ARG A 550 -9.16 -2.46 -10.41
C ARG A 550 -8.01 -1.44 -10.41
N SER A 551 -7.26 -1.34 -11.51
CA SER A 551 -6.13 -0.41 -11.61
C SER A 551 -6.57 1.05 -11.51
N ILE A 552 -7.68 1.42 -12.16
CA ILE A 552 -8.27 2.76 -12.09
C ILE A 552 -8.75 3.08 -10.66
N GLU A 553 -9.46 2.15 -10.04
CA GLU A 553 -10.02 2.34 -8.70
C GLU A 553 -8.92 2.55 -7.64
N PHE A 554 -7.80 1.83 -7.74
CA PHE A 554 -6.73 1.86 -6.75
C PHE A 554 -5.48 2.64 -7.17
N LEU A 555 -5.59 3.52 -8.18
CA LEU A 555 -4.49 4.39 -8.57
C LEU A 555 -3.92 5.14 -7.35
N MET A 556 -2.60 5.11 -7.17
CA MET A 556 -1.88 5.78 -6.07
C MET A 556 -2.32 5.36 -4.65
N GLU A 557 -2.76 4.10 -4.46
CA GLU A 557 -3.09 3.54 -3.14
C GLU A 557 -2.13 2.45 -2.67
N GLY A 558 -1.01 2.25 -3.37
CA GLY A 558 -0.04 1.20 -3.02
C GLY A 558 -0.50 -0.22 -3.35
N ARG A 559 -1.49 -0.39 -4.24
CA ARG A 559 -1.98 -1.71 -4.69
C ARG A 559 -1.30 -2.18 -5.96
N ARG A 560 -0.98 -1.26 -6.84
CA ARG A 560 -0.43 -1.54 -8.16
C ARG A 560 0.87 -2.32 -8.12
N PHE A 561 1.74 -2.04 -7.15
CA PHE A 561 2.98 -2.79 -6.90
C PHE A 561 2.73 -4.30 -6.79
N HIS A 562 1.74 -4.70 -6.00
CA HIS A 562 1.38 -6.11 -5.81
C HIS A 562 0.61 -6.67 -7.00
N ASP A 563 -0.29 -5.91 -7.58
CA ASP A 563 -1.16 -6.35 -8.67
C ASP A 563 -0.37 -6.73 -9.93
N ILE A 564 0.54 -5.88 -10.41
CA ILE A 564 1.35 -6.18 -11.61
C ILE A 564 2.29 -7.37 -11.38
N ARG A 565 2.76 -7.58 -10.14
CA ARG A 565 3.60 -8.73 -9.78
C ARG A 565 2.78 -10.02 -9.71
N ARG A 566 1.66 -10.03 -8.96
CA ARG A 566 0.84 -11.23 -8.84
C ARG A 566 0.21 -11.68 -10.18
N TRP A 567 -0.05 -10.74 -11.10
CA TRP A 567 -0.49 -11.03 -12.46
C TRP A 567 0.63 -11.46 -13.41
N LYS A 568 1.89 -11.41 -13.00
CA LYS A 568 3.11 -11.69 -13.79
C LYS A 568 3.29 -10.75 -15.00
N ILE A 569 2.88 -9.50 -14.90
CA ILE A 569 3.01 -8.48 -15.95
C ILE A 569 3.96 -7.34 -15.55
N ALA A 570 4.66 -7.47 -14.41
CA ALA A 570 5.50 -6.38 -13.90
C ALA A 570 6.63 -5.99 -14.86
N GLU A 571 7.22 -6.94 -15.58
CA GLU A 571 8.26 -6.64 -16.57
C GLU A 571 7.70 -5.81 -17.73
N GLU A 572 6.51 -6.16 -18.22
CA GLU A 572 5.83 -5.45 -19.32
C GLU A 572 5.46 -4.02 -18.90
N CYS A 573 5.05 -3.82 -17.64
CA CYS A 573 4.64 -2.53 -17.09
C CYS A 573 5.82 -1.62 -16.72
N LEU A 574 6.95 -2.19 -16.26
CA LEU A 574 8.02 -1.42 -15.62
C LEU A 574 9.27 -1.21 -16.52
N ARG A 575 9.42 -1.96 -17.59
CA ARG A 575 10.56 -1.79 -18.52
C ARG A 575 10.41 -0.67 -19.54
N PRO A 576 9.21 -0.36 -20.07
CA PRO A 576 9.07 0.72 -21.04
C PRO A 576 9.48 2.06 -20.45
N ILE A 577 10.05 2.92 -21.29
CA ILE A 577 10.32 4.32 -20.94
C ILE A 577 8.96 5.02 -20.79
N PRO A 578 8.65 5.63 -19.64
CA PRO A 578 7.38 6.33 -19.44
C PRO A 578 7.20 7.47 -20.44
N LYS A 579 5.96 7.71 -20.84
CA LYS A 579 5.58 8.84 -21.70
C LYS A 579 5.32 10.10 -20.89
N ALA A 580 5.41 11.23 -21.57
CA ALA A 580 5.14 12.56 -21.01
C ALA A 580 4.60 13.51 -22.07
N TRP A 581 3.86 14.55 -21.65
CA TRP A 581 3.74 15.74 -22.46
C TRP A 581 5.11 16.43 -22.59
N ASN A 582 5.34 17.16 -23.68
CA ASN A 582 6.57 17.94 -23.82
C ASN A 582 6.54 19.14 -22.87
N ILE A 583 6.98 18.93 -21.63
CA ILE A 583 6.99 19.97 -20.58
C ILE A 583 7.89 21.18 -20.90
N GLU A 584 8.77 21.06 -21.88
CA GLU A 584 9.57 22.20 -22.37
C GLU A 584 8.80 23.11 -23.35
N GLY A 585 7.59 22.73 -23.75
CA GLY A 585 6.71 23.50 -24.59
C GLY A 585 6.12 24.73 -23.88
N ASP A 586 6.24 25.89 -24.50
CA ASP A 586 5.72 27.16 -24.00
C ASP A 586 4.41 27.61 -24.70
N THR A 587 3.94 26.84 -25.67
CA THR A 587 2.65 27.00 -26.35
C THR A 587 1.89 25.66 -26.40
N PRO A 588 0.56 25.67 -26.60
CA PRO A 588 -0.22 24.45 -26.73
C PRO A 588 0.35 23.45 -27.75
N GLU A 589 0.72 23.97 -28.95
CA GLU A 589 1.23 23.13 -30.04
C GLU A 589 2.59 22.49 -29.74
N LYS A 590 3.37 23.08 -28.85
CA LYS A 590 4.65 22.53 -28.41
C LYS A 590 4.47 21.62 -27.18
N PHE A 591 3.57 21.98 -26.26
CA PHE A 591 3.32 21.23 -25.03
C PHE A 591 2.59 19.90 -25.30
N TYR A 592 1.49 19.92 -26.06
CA TYR A 592 0.71 18.72 -26.37
C TYR A 592 1.36 17.85 -27.46
N LYS A 593 2.63 17.51 -27.21
CA LYS A 593 3.37 16.51 -27.97
C LYS A 593 3.79 15.40 -27.03
N LEU A 594 3.44 14.18 -27.38
CA LEU A 594 3.86 13.02 -26.63
C LEU A 594 5.36 12.76 -26.87
N VAL A 595 6.13 12.66 -25.81
CA VAL A 595 7.57 12.40 -25.83
C VAL A 595 7.91 11.28 -24.85
N ASP A 596 9.04 10.61 -25.07
CA ASP A 596 9.62 9.72 -24.07
C ASP A 596 10.24 10.59 -22.95
N MET A 597 10.10 10.16 -21.71
CA MET A 597 10.81 10.79 -20.60
C MET A 597 12.32 10.62 -20.79
N LYS A 598 13.11 11.54 -20.22
CA LYS A 598 14.57 11.52 -20.43
C LYS A 598 15.22 10.28 -19.77
N GLU A 599 16.43 9.95 -20.24
CA GLU A 599 17.16 8.69 -19.94
C GLU A 599 17.30 8.33 -18.45
N ASN A 600 17.39 9.31 -17.56
CA ASN A 600 17.48 9.06 -16.13
C ASN A 600 16.17 8.53 -15.50
N ASP A 601 15.12 8.41 -16.30
CA ASP A 601 13.84 7.85 -15.91
C ASP A 601 13.62 6.42 -16.44
N THR A 602 14.67 5.80 -16.99
CA THR A 602 14.63 4.41 -17.46
C THR A 602 14.57 3.45 -16.27
N ARG A 603 13.52 2.65 -16.22
CA ARG A 603 13.31 1.62 -15.20
C ARG A 603 13.97 0.32 -15.61
N ILE A 604 14.48 -0.44 -14.62
CA ILE A 604 15.09 -1.74 -14.83
C ILE A 604 14.30 -2.79 -14.06
N PHE A 605 13.72 -3.74 -14.78
CA PHE A 605 13.07 -4.89 -14.18
C PHE A 605 13.69 -6.18 -14.72
N THR A 606 14.10 -7.08 -13.84
CA THR A 606 14.72 -8.36 -14.18
C THR A 606 13.88 -9.51 -13.62
N THR A 607 13.36 -10.36 -14.46
CA THR A 607 12.61 -11.57 -14.11
C THR A 607 13.56 -12.75 -13.86
N PRO A 608 13.38 -13.57 -12.80
CA PRO A 608 12.36 -13.46 -11.74
C PRO A 608 12.77 -12.58 -10.56
N LYS A 609 13.98 -12.01 -10.55
CA LYS A 609 14.61 -11.30 -9.43
C LYS A 609 13.68 -10.29 -8.75
N HIS A 610 13.10 -9.36 -9.52
CA HIS A 610 12.38 -8.21 -8.96
C HIS A 610 10.90 -8.49 -8.62
N TYR A 611 10.47 -9.76 -8.68
CA TYR A 611 9.15 -10.14 -8.20
C TYR A 611 9.07 -10.16 -6.67
N TRP A 612 10.20 -10.49 -6.00
CA TRP A 612 10.35 -10.40 -4.54
C TRP A 612 11.64 -9.68 -4.17
N LEU A 613 11.74 -9.22 -2.93
CA LEU A 613 12.95 -8.61 -2.39
C LEU A 613 14.00 -9.67 -2.05
N ALA A 614 15.25 -9.24 -2.01
CA ALA A 614 16.34 -10.08 -1.50
C ALA A 614 16.20 -10.32 0.01
N ILE A 615 16.47 -11.54 0.48
CA ILE A 615 16.74 -11.77 1.89
C ILE A 615 18.11 -11.17 2.20
N PRO A 616 18.27 -10.36 3.28
CA PRO A 616 19.55 -9.74 3.61
C PRO A 616 20.65 -10.77 3.83
N ASN A 617 21.85 -10.52 3.29
CA ASN A 617 23.01 -11.41 3.51
C ASN A 617 23.36 -11.57 4.99
N SER A 618 23.08 -10.57 5.82
CA SER A 618 23.22 -10.68 7.28
C SER A 618 22.39 -11.84 7.84
N GLN A 619 21.18 -12.02 7.35
CA GLN A 619 20.29 -13.09 7.81
C GLN A 619 20.67 -14.46 7.25
N LEU A 620 21.10 -14.53 5.99
CA LEU A 620 21.62 -15.76 5.39
C LEU A 620 22.91 -16.25 6.10
N ASN A 621 23.76 -15.33 6.55
CA ASN A 621 24.98 -15.65 7.26
C ASN A 621 24.72 -16.14 8.71
N ILE A 622 23.67 -15.64 9.36
CA ILE A 622 23.28 -16.04 10.72
C ILE A 622 22.54 -17.38 10.69
N ASN A 623 21.59 -17.53 9.77
CA ASN A 623 20.77 -18.73 9.63
C ASN A 623 21.11 -19.46 8.32
N GLY A 624 22.01 -20.45 8.41
CA GLY A 624 22.43 -21.29 7.27
C GLY A 624 21.34 -22.17 6.65
N GLN A 625 20.15 -22.24 7.23
CA GLN A 625 19.01 -22.95 6.65
C GLN A 625 18.26 -22.08 5.62
N LEU A 626 18.48 -20.77 5.64
CA LEU A 626 17.84 -19.88 4.68
C LEU A 626 18.43 -20.03 3.28
N VAL A 627 17.57 -19.97 2.29
CA VAL A 627 17.93 -19.91 0.86
C VAL A 627 17.47 -18.56 0.29
N GLN A 628 18.25 -18.01 -0.65
CA GLN A 628 17.95 -16.73 -1.29
C GLN A 628 16.80 -16.87 -2.30
N ASN A 629 16.13 -15.77 -2.61
CA ASN A 629 15.13 -15.70 -3.68
C ASN A 629 15.79 -15.83 -5.05
N PRO A 630 15.07 -16.43 -6.03
CA PRO A 630 15.61 -16.62 -7.37
C PRO A 630 16.03 -15.31 -8.05
N GLY A 631 17.24 -15.30 -8.59
CA GLY A 631 17.80 -14.16 -9.32
C GLY A 631 18.75 -13.26 -8.52
N TYR A 632 18.89 -13.51 -7.20
CA TYR A 632 19.86 -12.81 -6.34
C TYR A 632 21.10 -13.65 -6.08
#